data_91439626637a15f3b3ac49d881a22670
#
_entry.id   91439626637a15f3b3ac49d881a22670
#
_cell.length_a   1.000
_cell.length_b   1.000
_cell.length_c   1.000
_cell.angle_alpha   90.00
_cell.angle_beta   90.00
_cell.angle_gamma   90.00
#
_symmetry.space_group_name_H-M   'P 1'
#
loop_
_entity.id
_entity.type
_entity.pdbx_description
1 polymer ?
#
loop_
_entity_poly.entity_id
_entity_poly.type
_entity_poly.pdbx_seq_one_letter_code
_entity_poly.pdbx_strand_id
1 'polypeptide(L)'
;MKRSHIREKEFHPNLTTIPTKPVVFFDQFIAQSQFPDTVKVQSLLYDSAINQLYKPGGDPRWTHRRATVRMKLSVLLLSALLALSSASLQDIVKKSIQLRKVSLLKPELEGRVPEPTGNRKVLGPLNPADLEQQQDLPSSFLFGDNVNLQWLIWDGSLPNGAVSIYNGYTERIDYVCKYKCEAGFYNPSLGPYCCYPYGDREYYAPEFEILANKDNFEFLEWKEGSYGSLPQHSVRTCAGVDIYVGKNKYGLGKVVPQFEAFFLPWEGDEYWYKNYQVLAINRDIYTQHISDVKYGIDEVTIFQYPPETMRISGITNNECQTVVKTVTITKTSEVETTWNIGRATMLGVTGSITAEIPFIGSGGIELGAEKTLQFSRGTTIIETLSHSVSVELTVPPNHTCKVRMVGRKIKADIPYTARLSRTYRNGETQWTTITGTYDGVQIGEVRAVVDRCEPVIDAKPCP
;
A
#
# COMPACT_ATOMS: atom_id res chain seq x y z
N MET A 1 49.97 17.61 31.25
CA MET A 1 50.04 19.02 31.63
C MET A 1 49.49 19.88 30.52
N LYS A 2 48.36 20.46 30.72
CA LYS A 2 47.76 21.78 30.46
C LYS A 2 46.25 21.63 30.37
N ARG A 3 45.62 22.05 31.46
CA ARG A 3 44.18 22.37 31.55
C ARG A 3 43.93 23.63 30.76
N SER A 4 42.83 23.69 30.02
CA SER A 4 42.21 24.96 29.61
C SER A 4 40.70 24.95 29.96
N HIS A 5 40.38 25.93 30.77
CA HIS A 5 39.03 26.30 31.24
C HIS A 5 38.11 26.67 30.07
N ILE A 6 36.88 26.23 30.12
CA ILE A 6 35.76 26.82 29.36
C ILE A 6 34.77 27.38 30.38
N ARG A 7 34.50 28.67 30.23
CA ARG A 7 33.58 29.50 31.02
C ARG A 7 32.13 29.12 30.71
N GLU A 8 31.35 28.91 31.75
CA GLU A 8 29.89 29.04 31.75
C GLU A 8 29.47 30.48 31.41
N LYS A 9 28.53 30.64 30.50
CA LYS A 9 27.76 31.87 30.32
C LYS A 9 26.30 31.55 30.68
N GLU A 10 25.87 32.13 31.79
CA GLU A 10 24.49 32.29 32.15
C GLU A 10 23.73 33.08 31.09
N PHE A 11 22.57 32.60 30.71
CA PHE A 11 21.60 33.36 29.91
C PHE A 11 20.32 33.54 30.69
N HIS A 12 20.04 34.79 31.03
CA HIS A 12 18.76 35.23 31.59
C HIS A 12 17.63 35.11 30.55
N PRO A 13 16.41 34.75 30.95
CA PRO A 13 15.27 34.74 30.05
C PRO A 13 14.64 36.12 29.96
N ASN A 14 14.63 36.70 28.78
CA ASN A 14 13.76 37.86 28.48
C ASN A 14 12.36 37.33 28.09
N LEU A 15 11.39 37.72 28.91
CA LEU A 15 9.96 37.65 28.58
C LEU A 15 9.65 38.66 27.45
N THR A 16 9.22 38.18 26.30
CA THR A 16 8.39 38.99 25.40
C THR A 16 7.47 38.14 24.55
N THR A 17 6.18 38.42 24.69
CA THR A 17 5.05 38.21 23.75
C THR A 17 4.62 36.81 23.42
N ILE A 18 3.52 36.44 24.07
CA ILE A 18 2.58 35.37 23.68
C ILE A 18 1.80 35.86 22.44
N PRO A 19 1.80 35.17 21.31
CA PRO A 19 0.82 35.40 20.26
C PRO A 19 -0.45 34.62 20.55
N THR A 20 -1.51 35.37 20.86
CA THR A 20 -2.89 34.88 20.91
C THR A 20 -3.36 34.44 19.52
N LYS A 21 -3.42 33.12 19.25
CA LYS A 21 -4.34 32.53 18.29
C LYS A 21 -4.59 31.06 18.63
N PRO A 22 -5.68 30.71 19.30
CA PRO A 22 -6.16 29.34 19.42
C PRO A 22 -7.36 29.11 18.46
N VAL A 23 -7.15 29.03 17.16
CA VAL A 23 -8.25 28.76 16.21
C VAL A 23 -7.96 27.61 15.23
N VAL A 24 -6.76 27.04 15.20
CA VAL A 24 -6.40 26.06 14.18
C VAL A 24 -6.63 24.60 14.60
N PHE A 25 -6.91 24.31 15.87
CA PHE A 25 -7.06 22.92 16.32
C PHE A 25 -8.49 22.36 16.27
N PHE A 26 -9.51 23.21 16.06
CA PHE A 26 -10.91 22.75 16.04
C PHE A 26 -11.41 22.36 14.63
N ASP A 27 -10.86 22.97 13.58
CA ASP A 27 -11.29 22.68 12.19
C ASP A 27 -10.84 21.31 11.66
N GLN A 28 -9.75 20.75 12.21
CA GLN A 28 -9.29 19.40 11.79
C GLN A 28 -10.09 18.27 12.42
N PHE A 29 -10.82 18.50 13.52
CA PHE A 29 -11.63 17.46 14.17
C PHE A 29 -13.04 17.34 13.58
N ILE A 30 -13.54 18.40 12.94
CA ILE A 30 -14.90 18.43 12.34
C ILE A 30 -14.92 17.81 10.93
N ALA A 31 -13.78 17.78 10.24
CA ALA A 31 -13.70 17.25 8.88
C ALA A 31 -13.74 15.70 8.79
N GLN A 32 -13.65 14.98 9.92
CA GLN A 32 -13.64 13.50 9.95
C GLN A 32 -14.88 12.85 10.56
N SER A 33 -15.86 13.61 11.02
CA SER A 33 -17.09 13.05 11.58
C SER A 33 -18.28 13.36 10.67
N GLN A 34 -18.91 12.31 10.15
CA GLN A 34 -20.22 12.39 9.47
C GLN A 34 -21.31 12.69 10.50
N PHE A 35 -21.48 13.95 10.90
CA PHE A 35 -22.60 14.40 11.71
C PHE A 35 -23.67 15.05 10.84
N PRO A 36 -24.97 14.79 11.15
CA PRO A 36 -26.09 15.37 10.39
C PRO A 36 -26.16 16.91 10.46
N ASP A 37 -26.80 17.53 9.47
CA ASP A 37 -26.83 18.96 9.17
C ASP A 37 -27.21 19.92 10.32
N THR A 38 -27.79 19.41 11.39
CA THR A 38 -28.12 20.17 12.61
C THR A 38 -26.91 20.75 13.34
N VAL A 39 -25.73 20.13 13.22
CA VAL A 39 -24.49 20.62 13.86
C VAL A 39 -23.88 21.78 13.08
N LYS A 40 -24.04 21.81 11.75
CA LYS A 40 -23.57 22.90 10.90
C LYS A 40 -24.31 24.21 11.12
N VAL A 41 -25.60 24.14 11.41
CA VAL A 41 -26.41 25.34 11.70
C VAL A 41 -26.04 25.94 13.06
N GLN A 42 -25.66 25.12 14.04
CA GLN A 42 -25.22 25.59 15.36
C GLN A 42 -23.85 26.28 15.32
N SER A 43 -22.90 25.84 14.49
CA SER A 43 -21.61 26.51 14.35
C SER A 43 -21.72 27.88 13.67
N LEU A 44 -22.58 28.02 12.68
CA LEU A 44 -22.85 29.29 11.99
C LEU A 44 -23.55 30.34 12.89
N LEU A 45 -24.40 29.88 13.80
CA LEU A 45 -25.05 30.78 14.80
C LEU A 45 -24.07 31.21 15.91
N TYR A 46 -23.10 30.35 16.25
CA TYR A 46 -22.05 30.68 17.22
C TYR A 46 -21.06 31.70 16.69
N ASP A 47 -20.59 31.59 15.45
CA ASP A 47 -19.70 32.56 14.82
C ASP A 47 -20.37 33.92 14.57
N SER A 48 -21.67 33.92 14.24
CA SER A 48 -22.44 35.14 14.11
C SER A 48 -22.62 35.89 15.45
N ALA A 49 -22.76 35.14 16.55
CA ALA A 49 -22.91 35.73 17.90
C ALA A 49 -21.58 36.29 18.44
N ILE A 50 -20.44 35.66 18.12
CA ILE A 50 -19.11 36.16 18.54
C ILE A 50 -18.72 37.44 17.78
N ASN A 51 -18.97 37.51 16.48
CA ASN A 51 -18.62 38.66 15.66
C ASN A 51 -19.46 39.91 15.97
N GLN A 52 -20.65 39.79 16.56
CA GLN A 52 -21.43 40.92 17.06
C GLN A 52 -20.95 41.45 18.42
N LEU A 53 -20.12 40.71 19.16
CA LEU A 53 -19.63 41.07 20.50
C LEU A 53 -18.29 41.84 20.51
N TYR A 54 -17.59 41.88 19.37
CA TYR A 54 -16.32 42.59 19.23
C TYR A 54 -16.45 43.81 18.32
N LYS A 55 -16.96 44.96 18.87
CA LYS A 55 -16.72 46.29 18.32
C LYS A 55 -15.89 47.09 19.31
N PRO A 56 -14.69 47.57 18.91
CA PRO A 56 -13.86 48.40 19.78
C PRO A 56 -14.37 49.85 19.78
N GLY A 57 -14.62 50.36 20.95
CA GLY A 57 -14.90 51.80 21.19
C GLY A 57 -15.84 52.06 22.36
N GLY A 58 -15.32 52.26 23.57
CA GLY A 58 -16.09 52.74 24.72
C GLY A 58 -15.29 52.73 26.01
N ASP A 59 -15.41 53.79 26.79
CA ASP A 59 -14.80 54.28 28.04
C ASP A 59 -14.52 53.17 29.11
N PRO A 60 -13.33 53.12 29.73
CA PRO A 60 -12.85 52.02 30.59
C PRO A 60 -13.58 51.84 31.94
N ARG A 61 -14.38 52.80 32.39
CA ARG A 61 -15.00 52.72 33.72
C ARG A 61 -16.29 51.93 33.81
N TRP A 62 -16.85 51.46 32.68
CA TRP A 62 -18.12 50.70 32.64
C TRP A 62 -17.92 49.20 32.37
N THR A 63 -16.69 48.72 32.21
CA THR A 63 -16.40 47.39 31.69
C THR A 63 -16.51 46.29 32.76
N HIS A 64 -16.22 46.56 34.04
CA HIS A 64 -16.16 45.50 35.07
C HIS A 64 -17.51 44.92 35.47
N ARG A 65 -18.58 45.73 35.56
CA ARG A 65 -19.92 45.19 35.91
C ARG A 65 -20.60 44.43 34.75
N ARG A 66 -20.38 44.86 33.50
CA ARG A 66 -20.92 44.17 32.31
C ARG A 66 -20.17 42.89 32.00
N ALA A 67 -18.88 42.81 32.24
CA ALA A 67 -18.10 41.58 32.07
C ALA A 67 -18.56 40.48 33.02
N THR A 68 -18.83 40.80 34.28
CA THR A 68 -19.27 39.81 35.28
C THR A 68 -20.67 39.29 35.01
N VAL A 69 -21.61 40.08 34.51
CA VAL A 69 -22.95 39.68 34.14
C VAL A 69 -22.91 38.85 32.84
N ARG A 70 -22.07 39.23 31.86
CA ARG A 70 -21.89 38.46 30.61
C ARG A 70 -21.24 37.12 30.86
N MET A 71 -20.25 37.03 31.75
CA MET A 71 -19.61 35.75 32.13
C MET A 71 -20.60 34.81 32.84
N LYS A 72 -21.46 35.33 33.71
CA LYS A 72 -22.52 34.54 34.34
C LYS A 72 -23.59 34.06 33.34
N LEU A 73 -23.94 34.90 32.34
CA LEU A 73 -24.91 34.52 31.31
C LEU A 73 -24.32 33.48 30.35
N SER A 74 -23.03 33.56 30.00
CA SER A 74 -22.34 32.58 29.17
C SER A 74 -22.17 31.22 29.87
N VAL A 75 -21.87 31.24 31.19
CA VAL A 75 -21.80 30.02 32.00
C VAL A 75 -23.17 29.34 32.14
N LEU A 76 -24.25 30.15 32.34
CA LEU A 76 -25.62 29.64 32.39
C LEU A 76 -26.10 29.08 31.05
N LEU A 77 -25.73 29.68 29.91
CA LEU A 77 -26.02 29.16 28.57
C LEU A 77 -25.24 27.90 28.28
N LEU A 78 -23.98 27.81 28.68
CA LEU A 78 -23.16 26.62 28.52
C LEU A 78 -23.69 25.47 29.39
N SER A 79 -24.10 25.74 30.64
CA SER A 79 -24.71 24.73 31.51
C SER A 79 -26.08 24.27 31.01
N ALA A 80 -26.88 25.14 30.42
CA ALA A 80 -28.17 24.77 29.79
C ALA A 80 -27.97 23.93 28.52
N LEU A 81 -26.97 24.24 27.70
CA LEU A 81 -26.60 23.46 26.51
C LEU A 81 -26.05 22.07 26.87
N LEU A 82 -25.24 21.97 27.94
CA LEU A 82 -24.74 20.71 28.46
C LEU A 82 -25.87 19.88 29.09
N ALA A 83 -26.84 20.50 29.75
CA ALA A 83 -28.00 19.80 30.29
C ALA A 83 -28.95 19.29 29.17
N LEU A 84 -29.12 20.05 28.08
CA LEU A 84 -29.92 19.62 26.92
C LEU A 84 -29.22 18.50 26.13
N SER A 85 -27.89 18.52 26.03
CA SER A 85 -27.13 17.44 25.38
C SER A 85 -27.14 16.16 26.22
N SER A 86 -27.09 16.27 27.55
CA SER A 86 -27.18 15.09 28.43
C SER A 86 -28.59 14.50 28.45
N ALA A 87 -29.63 15.31 28.35
CA ALA A 87 -31.01 14.81 28.25
C ALA A 87 -31.27 14.08 26.93
N SER A 88 -30.73 14.59 25.80
CA SER A 88 -30.83 13.91 24.50
C SER A 88 -30.06 12.60 24.46
N LEU A 89 -28.87 12.56 25.10
CA LEU A 89 -28.09 11.33 25.24
C LEU A 89 -28.79 10.29 26.14
N GLN A 90 -29.45 10.71 27.22
CA GLN A 90 -30.25 9.81 28.07
C GLN A 90 -31.48 9.26 27.35
N ASP A 91 -32.12 10.03 26.48
CA ASP A 91 -33.24 9.55 25.67
C ASP A 91 -32.77 8.60 24.54
N ILE A 92 -31.61 8.84 23.94
CA ILE A 92 -30.99 7.93 22.97
C ILE A 92 -30.60 6.63 23.68
N VAL A 93 -29.98 6.71 24.87
CA VAL A 93 -29.64 5.52 25.67
C VAL A 93 -30.87 4.77 26.16
N LYS A 94 -31.96 5.46 26.59
CA LYS A 94 -33.20 4.81 26.96
C LYS A 94 -33.92 4.17 25.75
N LYS A 95 -33.92 4.81 24.58
CA LYS A 95 -34.42 4.21 23.34
C LYS A 95 -33.58 3.00 22.90
N SER A 96 -32.26 3.03 23.05
CA SER A 96 -31.40 1.87 22.77
C SER A 96 -31.59 0.72 23.79
N ILE A 97 -31.92 1.04 25.04
CA ILE A 97 -32.23 0.02 26.08
C ILE A 97 -33.63 -0.59 25.89
N GLN A 98 -34.63 0.17 25.40
CA GLN A 98 -35.93 -0.39 25.04
C GLN A 98 -35.93 -1.23 23.76
N LEU A 99 -35.01 -0.94 22.82
CA LEU A 99 -34.77 -1.80 21.64
C LEU A 99 -34.06 -3.13 21.99
N ARG A 100 -33.41 -3.24 23.16
CA ARG A 100 -32.78 -4.48 23.64
C ARG A 100 -33.73 -5.60 24.10
N LYS A 101 -35.04 -5.41 24.00
CA LYS A 101 -36.06 -6.47 24.21
C LYS A 101 -36.70 -6.97 22.92
N VAL A 102 -36.04 -6.78 21.76
CA VAL A 102 -36.36 -7.60 20.60
C VAL A 102 -35.73 -8.96 20.90
N SER A 103 -36.55 -9.92 21.30
CA SER A 103 -36.22 -11.33 21.32
C SER A 103 -35.45 -11.63 20.05
N LEU A 104 -34.20 -12.08 20.16
CA LEU A 104 -33.41 -12.61 19.03
C LEU A 104 -34.29 -13.73 18.43
N LEU A 105 -35.00 -13.41 17.37
CA LEU A 105 -35.74 -14.40 16.61
C LEU A 105 -34.71 -15.34 16.00
N LYS A 106 -34.89 -16.64 16.18
CA LYS A 106 -34.06 -17.63 15.46
C LYS A 106 -34.09 -17.31 13.98
N PRO A 107 -32.94 -17.52 13.27
CA PRO A 107 -32.89 -17.36 11.82
C PRO A 107 -34.10 -18.04 11.17
N GLU A 108 -34.78 -17.36 10.24
CA GLU A 108 -35.78 -18.00 9.42
C GLU A 108 -35.13 -19.18 8.67
N LEU A 109 -35.59 -20.38 8.98
CA LEU A 109 -35.10 -21.63 8.45
C LEU A 109 -35.58 -21.81 7.01
N GLU A 110 -34.67 -21.82 6.06
CA GLU A 110 -34.93 -22.41 4.73
C GLU A 110 -34.78 -23.94 4.78
N GLY A 111 -34.22 -24.49 5.86
CA GLY A 111 -34.10 -25.92 6.14
C GLY A 111 -32.76 -26.26 6.77
N ARG A 112 -32.71 -27.41 7.43
CA ARG A 112 -31.47 -28.11 7.76
C ARG A 112 -31.01 -28.83 6.49
N VAL A 113 -29.73 -29.16 6.36
CA VAL A 113 -29.09 -29.79 5.19
C VAL A 113 -30.08 -30.48 4.23
N PRO A 114 -30.09 -30.18 2.91
CA PRO A 114 -31.00 -30.80 1.97
C PRO A 114 -30.80 -32.31 2.01
N GLU A 115 -31.85 -33.09 2.34
CA GLU A 115 -31.82 -34.51 2.10
C GLU A 115 -31.52 -34.74 0.59
N PRO A 116 -30.60 -35.63 0.24
CA PRO A 116 -30.24 -35.90 -1.15
C PRO A 116 -31.41 -36.55 -1.86
N THR A 117 -32.25 -35.78 -2.50
CA THR A 117 -33.30 -36.29 -3.40
C THR A 117 -32.66 -36.65 -4.74
N GLY A 118 -32.42 -37.94 -4.94
CA GLY A 118 -32.04 -38.56 -6.23
C GLY A 118 -30.56 -38.74 -6.42
N ASN A 119 -30.16 -39.92 -6.82
CA ASN A 119 -28.88 -40.52 -7.31
C ASN A 119 -27.62 -39.61 -7.44
N ARG A 120 -27.36 -38.75 -6.48
CA ARG A 120 -26.04 -38.09 -6.31
C ARG A 120 -25.21 -39.02 -5.43
N LYS A 121 -24.03 -39.44 -5.92
CA LYS A 121 -22.99 -39.98 -5.07
C LYS A 121 -22.80 -38.97 -3.91
N VAL A 122 -23.19 -39.39 -2.74
CA VAL A 122 -22.82 -38.74 -1.48
C VAL A 122 -21.29 -38.84 -1.46
N LEU A 123 -20.60 -37.78 -1.81
CA LEU A 123 -19.22 -37.62 -1.36
C LEU A 123 -19.37 -37.49 0.14
N GLY A 124 -18.98 -38.54 0.85
CA GLY A 124 -18.88 -38.52 2.29
C GLY A 124 -18.07 -37.33 2.75
N PRO A 125 -18.12 -36.96 4.03
CA PRO A 125 -17.31 -35.88 4.56
C PRO A 125 -15.89 -36.05 4.04
N LEU A 126 -15.29 -34.99 3.49
CA LEU A 126 -13.91 -35.01 3.02
C LEU A 126 -13.07 -35.67 4.12
N ASN A 127 -12.43 -36.77 3.75
CA ASN A 127 -11.72 -37.62 4.70
C ASN A 127 -10.70 -36.70 5.42
N PRO A 128 -10.60 -36.64 6.76
CA PRO A 128 -9.60 -35.84 7.44
C PRO A 128 -8.18 -36.07 6.91
N ALA A 129 -7.86 -37.25 6.43
CA ALA A 129 -6.58 -37.58 5.80
C ALA A 129 -6.33 -36.85 4.46
N ASP A 130 -7.38 -36.55 3.69
CA ASP A 130 -7.24 -35.80 2.42
C ASP A 130 -7.01 -34.31 2.68
N LEU A 131 -7.43 -33.82 3.84
CA LEU A 131 -7.18 -32.45 4.32
C LEU A 131 -5.77 -32.30 4.91
N GLU A 132 -5.21 -33.35 5.53
CA GLU A 132 -3.85 -33.32 6.10
C GLU A 132 -2.76 -33.24 5.03
N GLN A 133 -2.94 -33.88 3.88
CA GLN A 133 -1.98 -33.85 2.76
C GLN A 133 -1.92 -32.49 2.03
N GLN A 134 -2.90 -31.59 2.22
CA GLN A 134 -2.92 -30.25 1.62
C GLN A 134 -2.36 -29.15 2.54
N GLN A 135 -1.96 -29.47 3.77
CA GLN A 135 -1.49 -28.49 4.76
C GLN A 135 -0.07 -27.98 4.53
N ASP A 136 0.74 -28.63 3.69
CA ASP A 136 2.15 -28.26 3.48
C ASP A 136 2.37 -27.20 2.38
N LEU A 137 1.30 -26.70 1.74
CA LEU A 137 1.41 -25.59 0.79
C LEU A 137 1.28 -24.26 1.53
N PRO A 138 2.28 -23.34 1.41
CA PRO A 138 2.19 -22.02 2.03
C PRO A 138 0.90 -21.33 1.63
N SER A 139 0.20 -20.75 2.58
CA SER A 139 -1.08 -20.03 2.39
C SER A 139 -1.05 -18.93 1.32
N SER A 140 0.15 -18.48 0.94
CA SER A 140 0.40 -17.51 -0.14
C SER A 140 -0.05 -17.98 -1.55
N PHE A 141 -0.27 -19.29 -1.76
CA PHE A 141 -0.76 -19.81 -3.04
C PHE A 141 -2.28 -19.76 -3.22
N LEU A 142 -3.04 -19.41 -2.16
CA LEU A 142 -4.50 -19.53 -2.16
C LEU A 142 -5.22 -18.50 -3.02
N PHE A 143 -4.62 -17.33 -3.23
CA PHE A 143 -5.18 -16.22 -4.00
C PHE A 143 -4.45 -15.95 -5.31
N GLY A 144 -3.70 -16.92 -5.81
CA GLY A 144 -2.77 -16.71 -6.91
C GLY A 144 -1.65 -15.77 -6.48
N ASP A 145 -1.37 -14.75 -7.27
CA ASP A 145 -0.29 -13.80 -6.98
C ASP A 145 -0.68 -12.69 -5.99
N ASN A 146 -1.74 -12.85 -5.17
CA ASN A 146 -2.20 -11.77 -4.30
C ASN A 146 -1.54 -11.84 -2.91
N VAL A 147 -0.51 -11.03 -2.69
CA VAL A 147 0.23 -10.96 -1.41
C VAL A 147 -0.45 -10.08 -0.35
N ASN A 148 -1.49 -9.32 -0.72
CA ASN A 148 -2.13 -8.38 0.21
C ASN A 148 -3.34 -8.97 0.92
N LEU A 149 -4.00 -9.99 0.34
CA LEU A 149 -5.08 -10.72 0.98
C LEU A 149 -4.60 -12.11 1.37
N GLN A 150 -4.51 -12.40 2.66
CA GLN A 150 -3.88 -13.60 3.20
C GLN A 150 -4.69 -14.20 4.34
N TRP A 151 -4.62 -15.52 4.49
CA TRP A 151 -5.01 -16.20 5.70
C TRP A 151 -3.82 -16.24 6.66
N LEU A 152 -3.96 -15.65 7.83
CA LEU A 152 -2.92 -15.57 8.86
C LEU A 152 -3.34 -16.39 10.07
N ILE A 153 -2.41 -17.21 10.59
CA ILE A 153 -2.63 -17.96 11.82
C ILE A 153 -2.91 -16.98 12.96
N TRP A 154 -3.99 -17.22 13.70
CA TRP A 154 -4.31 -16.41 14.85
C TRP A 154 -3.33 -16.69 16.00
N ASP A 155 -2.65 -15.67 16.47
CA ASP A 155 -1.59 -15.71 17.48
C ASP A 155 -2.01 -15.13 18.84
N GLY A 156 -3.31 -14.90 19.06
CA GLY A 156 -3.85 -14.24 20.24
C GLY A 156 -4.27 -12.80 20.03
N SER A 157 -3.95 -12.23 18.86
CA SER A 157 -4.33 -10.86 18.48
C SER A 157 -4.91 -10.80 17.05
N LEU A 158 -5.74 -9.79 16.80
CA LEU A 158 -6.23 -9.55 15.44
C LEU A 158 -5.11 -8.96 14.58
N PRO A 159 -4.83 -9.55 13.41
CA PRO A 159 -3.85 -8.98 12.49
C PRO A 159 -4.32 -7.64 11.93
N ASN A 160 -3.37 -6.79 11.55
CA ASN A 160 -3.69 -5.55 10.84
C ASN A 160 -4.43 -5.88 9.53
N GLY A 161 -5.53 -5.16 9.26
CA GLY A 161 -6.38 -5.41 8.10
C GLY A 161 -7.28 -6.65 8.21
N ALA A 162 -7.53 -7.18 9.42
CA ALA A 162 -8.47 -8.28 9.63
C ALA A 162 -9.84 -7.97 9.01
N VAL A 163 -10.28 -8.83 8.08
CA VAL A 163 -11.53 -8.64 7.35
C VAL A 163 -12.71 -8.93 8.28
N SER A 164 -13.65 -8.00 8.36
CA SER A 164 -14.79 -8.10 9.27
C SER A 164 -16.09 -7.61 8.64
N ILE A 165 -17.19 -7.94 9.29
CA ILE A 165 -18.51 -7.35 9.05
C ILE A 165 -19.09 -6.81 10.34
N TYR A 166 -19.89 -5.76 10.25
CA TYR A 166 -20.85 -5.47 11.31
C TYR A 166 -22.06 -6.38 11.10
N ASN A 167 -22.28 -7.32 12.02
CA ASN A 167 -23.44 -8.18 12.01
C ASN A 167 -24.62 -7.45 12.67
N GLY A 168 -25.49 -6.87 11.85
CA GLY A 168 -26.64 -6.09 12.34
C GLY A 168 -27.70 -6.93 13.05
N TYR A 169 -27.71 -8.26 12.88
CA TYR A 169 -28.64 -9.15 13.56
C TYR A 169 -28.25 -9.40 15.02
N THR A 170 -26.93 -9.50 15.29
CA THR A 170 -26.39 -9.73 16.64
C THR A 170 -25.77 -8.48 17.26
N GLU A 171 -25.78 -7.35 16.54
CA GLU A 171 -25.21 -6.05 16.95
C GLU A 171 -23.73 -6.14 17.36
N ARG A 172 -22.91 -6.90 16.60
CA ARG A 172 -21.48 -7.12 16.90
C ARG A 172 -20.62 -7.11 15.64
N ILE A 173 -19.30 -6.98 15.82
CA ILE A 173 -18.33 -7.13 14.73
C ILE A 173 -17.86 -8.57 14.71
N ASP A 174 -18.08 -9.27 13.59
CA ASP A 174 -17.60 -10.62 13.34
C ASP A 174 -16.46 -10.57 12.31
N TYR A 175 -15.33 -11.23 12.61
CA TYR A 175 -14.16 -11.32 11.73
C TYR A 175 -14.20 -12.61 10.92
N VAL A 176 -13.79 -12.54 9.67
CA VAL A 176 -13.71 -13.72 8.79
C VAL A 176 -12.59 -14.62 9.26
N CYS A 177 -12.92 -15.84 9.66
CA CYS A 177 -11.97 -16.86 10.03
C CYS A 177 -12.20 -18.16 9.27
N LYS A 178 -11.23 -19.06 9.34
CA LYS A 178 -11.38 -20.46 8.92
C LYS A 178 -10.65 -21.42 9.85
N TYR A 179 -11.19 -22.59 9.99
CA TYR A 179 -10.51 -23.76 10.53
C TYR A 179 -10.28 -24.75 9.40
N LYS A 180 -9.02 -25.09 9.11
CA LYS A 180 -8.69 -25.82 7.87
C LYS A 180 -9.28 -25.09 6.66
N CYS A 181 -10.23 -25.70 5.94
CA CYS A 181 -10.90 -25.06 4.81
C CYS A 181 -12.33 -24.58 5.11
N GLU A 182 -12.81 -24.73 6.33
CA GLU A 182 -14.16 -24.37 6.74
C GLU A 182 -14.22 -22.90 7.19
N ALA A 183 -14.85 -22.02 6.39
CA ALA A 183 -15.02 -20.62 6.77
C ALA A 183 -16.14 -20.43 7.79
N GLY A 184 -15.93 -19.46 8.66
CA GLY A 184 -16.84 -19.08 9.71
C GLY A 184 -16.55 -17.67 10.24
N PHE A 185 -16.81 -17.45 11.51
CA PHE A 185 -16.54 -16.16 12.15
C PHE A 185 -15.77 -16.29 13.45
N TYR A 186 -14.95 -15.29 13.72
CA TYR A 186 -14.32 -15.04 15.00
C TYR A 186 -14.90 -13.78 15.62
N ASN A 187 -15.23 -13.85 16.93
CA ASN A 187 -15.64 -12.68 17.70
C ASN A 187 -14.96 -12.69 19.06
N PRO A 188 -14.16 -11.64 19.39
CA PRO A 188 -13.41 -11.58 20.65
C PRO A 188 -14.29 -11.69 21.92
N SER A 189 -15.57 -11.26 21.83
CA SER A 189 -16.48 -11.31 22.98
C SER A 189 -17.01 -12.71 23.28
N LEU A 190 -16.90 -13.64 22.32
CA LEU A 190 -17.37 -15.02 22.47
C LEU A 190 -16.25 -15.94 22.97
N GLY A 191 -15.00 -15.60 22.68
CA GLY A 191 -13.83 -16.36 23.10
C GLY A 191 -12.78 -16.53 21.98
N PRO A 192 -11.62 -17.12 22.30
CA PRO A 192 -10.50 -17.26 21.39
C PRO A 192 -10.66 -18.46 20.43
N TYR A 193 -11.72 -18.50 19.65
CA TYR A 193 -12.01 -19.58 18.72
C TYR A 193 -12.76 -19.09 17.47
N CYS A 194 -12.56 -19.79 16.35
CA CYS A 194 -13.36 -19.63 15.15
C CYS A 194 -14.60 -20.51 15.22
N CYS A 195 -15.79 -19.91 15.09
CA CYS A 195 -17.04 -20.63 14.95
C CYS A 195 -17.25 -20.99 13.49
N TYR A 196 -17.40 -22.27 13.15
CA TYR A 196 -17.60 -22.70 11.78
C TYR A 196 -18.65 -23.81 11.67
N PRO A 197 -19.40 -23.86 10.55
CA PRO A 197 -20.44 -24.86 10.33
C PRO A 197 -19.83 -26.12 9.71
N TYR A 198 -20.19 -27.30 10.20
CA TYR A 198 -19.80 -28.57 9.60
C TYR A 198 -20.72 -29.73 10.05
N GLY A 199 -21.24 -30.51 9.10
CA GLY A 199 -21.99 -31.75 9.37
C GLY A 199 -23.16 -31.54 10.33
N ASP A 200 -24.06 -30.63 10.01
CA ASP A 200 -25.26 -30.25 10.76
C ASP A 200 -25.01 -29.53 12.11
N ARG A 201 -23.75 -29.17 12.43
CA ARG A 201 -23.40 -28.58 13.71
C ARG A 201 -22.51 -27.34 13.55
N GLU A 202 -22.53 -26.49 14.58
CA GLU A 202 -21.55 -25.47 14.82
C GLU A 202 -20.39 -26.04 15.64
N TYR A 203 -19.15 -25.74 15.23
CA TYR A 203 -17.92 -26.12 15.91
C TYR A 203 -17.10 -24.91 16.28
N TYR A 204 -16.22 -25.07 17.28
CA TYR A 204 -15.36 -24.06 17.84
C TYR A 204 -13.90 -24.52 17.76
N ALA A 205 -13.09 -23.89 16.92
CA ALA A 205 -11.67 -24.21 16.74
C ALA A 205 -10.79 -23.17 17.44
N PRO A 206 -9.94 -23.58 18.42
CA PRO A 206 -9.01 -22.66 19.08
C PRO A 206 -7.79 -22.34 18.21
N GLU A 207 -7.45 -23.21 17.26
CA GLU A 207 -6.39 -23.00 16.27
C GLU A 207 -7.06 -22.70 14.94
N PHE A 208 -6.88 -21.47 14.42
CA PHE A 208 -7.56 -21.01 13.22
C PHE A 208 -6.78 -19.91 12.53
N GLU A 209 -7.22 -19.57 11.33
CA GLU A 209 -6.67 -18.48 10.55
C GLU A 209 -7.69 -17.35 10.39
N ILE A 210 -7.20 -16.11 10.41
CA ILE A 210 -7.99 -14.88 10.13
C ILE A 210 -7.66 -14.41 8.71
N LEU A 211 -8.68 -14.02 7.97
CA LEU A 211 -8.48 -13.36 6.69
C LEU A 211 -8.03 -11.92 6.93
N ALA A 212 -6.84 -11.57 6.45
CA ALA A 212 -6.26 -10.24 6.56
C ALA A 212 -6.06 -9.62 5.17
N ASN A 213 -6.49 -8.37 5.02
CA ASN A 213 -6.28 -7.52 3.87
C ASN A 213 -5.27 -6.43 4.24
N LYS A 214 -4.00 -6.68 3.95
CA LYS A 214 -2.89 -5.77 4.30
C LYS A 214 -3.16 -4.37 3.77
N ASP A 215 -3.06 -3.37 4.64
CA ASP A 215 -3.30 -1.94 4.36
C ASP A 215 -4.71 -1.67 3.78
N ASN A 216 -5.66 -2.61 3.90
CA ASN A 216 -6.96 -2.61 3.21
C ASN A 216 -6.83 -2.43 1.68
N PHE A 217 -5.72 -2.92 1.10
CA PHE A 217 -5.34 -2.63 -0.27
C PHE A 217 -6.21 -3.33 -1.33
N GLU A 218 -6.67 -4.55 -1.07
CA GLU A 218 -7.60 -5.21 -1.97
C GLU A 218 -9.00 -4.65 -1.75
N PHE A 219 -9.67 -4.26 -2.82
CA PHE A 219 -11.03 -3.77 -2.76
C PHE A 219 -11.99 -4.97 -2.68
N LEU A 220 -12.51 -5.20 -1.47
CA LEU A 220 -13.39 -6.33 -1.17
C LEU A 220 -14.85 -5.91 -1.24
N GLU A 221 -15.66 -6.73 -1.89
CA GLU A 221 -17.10 -6.51 -2.08
C GLU A 221 -17.89 -7.76 -1.67
N TRP A 222 -19.04 -7.55 -1.07
CA TRP A 222 -20.03 -8.59 -0.87
C TRP A 222 -21.00 -8.59 -2.06
N LYS A 223 -20.96 -9.67 -2.86
CA LYS A 223 -21.78 -9.81 -4.07
C LYS A 223 -22.83 -10.89 -3.87
N GLU A 224 -24.02 -10.63 -4.38
CA GLU A 224 -25.14 -11.59 -4.31
C GLU A 224 -24.80 -12.91 -5.02
N GLY A 225 -25.20 -14.00 -4.39
CA GLY A 225 -25.11 -15.35 -4.89
C GLY A 225 -26.33 -16.16 -4.47
N SER A 226 -26.62 -17.21 -5.24
CA SER A 226 -27.74 -18.10 -4.94
C SER A 226 -27.53 -19.46 -5.58
N TYR A 227 -28.10 -20.51 -4.98
CA TYR A 227 -28.07 -21.87 -5.54
C TYR A 227 -26.69 -22.32 -6.02
N GLY A 228 -25.66 -22.09 -5.21
CA GLY A 228 -24.27 -22.44 -5.53
C GLY A 228 -23.55 -21.49 -6.50
N SER A 229 -24.25 -20.45 -7.02
CA SER A 229 -23.62 -19.48 -7.92
C SER A 229 -22.57 -18.65 -7.20
N LEU A 230 -21.46 -18.36 -7.90
CA LEU A 230 -20.36 -17.59 -7.39
C LEU A 230 -20.08 -16.39 -8.29
N PRO A 231 -19.92 -15.21 -7.73
CA PRO A 231 -19.35 -14.07 -8.44
C PRO A 231 -17.92 -14.37 -8.92
N GLN A 232 -17.47 -13.63 -9.95
CA GLN A 232 -16.06 -13.69 -10.33
C GLN A 232 -15.18 -13.19 -9.18
N HIS A 233 -13.98 -13.80 -9.05
CA HIS A 233 -12.98 -13.47 -8.04
C HIS A 233 -13.44 -13.65 -6.59
N SER A 234 -14.35 -14.60 -6.36
CA SER A 234 -14.79 -15.00 -5.02
C SER A 234 -13.62 -15.50 -4.17
N VAL A 235 -13.62 -15.10 -2.90
CA VAL A 235 -12.57 -15.44 -1.93
C VAL A 235 -12.73 -16.91 -1.49
N ARG A 236 -11.77 -17.74 -1.90
CA ARG A 236 -11.72 -19.16 -1.58
C ARG A 236 -11.02 -19.37 -0.23
N THR A 237 -11.41 -20.42 0.48
CA THR A 237 -10.81 -20.75 1.78
C THR A 237 -9.48 -21.49 1.66
N CYS A 238 -9.41 -22.44 0.71
CA CYS A 238 -8.22 -23.27 0.47
C CYS A 238 -7.97 -23.44 -1.02
N ALA A 239 -6.71 -23.67 -1.40
CA ALA A 239 -6.36 -24.06 -2.77
C ALA A 239 -6.96 -25.42 -3.11
N GLY A 240 -7.54 -25.52 -4.29
CA GLY A 240 -8.13 -26.79 -4.78
C GLY A 240 -9.45 -27.22 -4.11
N VAL A 241 -9.90 -26.52 -3.08
CA VAL A 241 -11.17 -26.81 -2.39
C VAL A 241 -12.22 -25.78 -2.81
N ASP A 242 -13.42 -26.26 -3.13
CA ASP A 242 -14.49 -25.41 -3.67
C ASP A 242 -15.41 -24.89 -2.55
N ILE A 243 -14.78 -24.20 -1.59
CA ILE A 243 -15.42 -23.55 -0.43
C ILE A 243 -15.03 -22.09 -0.41
N TYR A 244 -16.00 -21.22 -0.20
CA TYR A 244 -15.83 -19.75 -0.28
C TYR A 244 -16.37 -19.06 0.95
N VAL A 245 -15.84 -17.86 1.22
CA VAL A 245 -16.32 -17.00 2.30
C VAL A 245 -17.66 -16.39 1.91
N GLY A 246 -18.66 -16.63 2.73
CA GLY A 246 -20.01 -16.12 2.51
C GLY A 246 -20.61 -15.50 3.74
N LYS A 247 -21.71 -14.79 3.52
CA LYS A 247 -22.59 -14.26 4.58
C LYS A 247 -24.03 -14.19 4.12
N ASN A 248 -24.93 -14.05 5.10
CA ASN A 248 -26.29 -13.59 4.87
C ASN A 248 -26.67 -12.52 5.92
N LYS A 249 -27.94 -12.22 6.07
CA LYS A 249 -28.45 -11.26 7.07
C LYS A 249 -28.15 -11.67 8.52
N TYR A 250 -27.85 -12.93 8.79
CA TYR A 250 -27.59 -13.48 10.12
C TYR A 250 -26.12 -13.55 10.50
N GLY A 251 -25.21 -13.62 9.54
CA GLY A 251 -23.77 -13.65 9.83
C GLY A 251 -22.89 -14.28 8.75
N LEU A 252 -21.64 -14.50 9.14
CA LEU A 252 -20.59 -15.11 8.32
C LEU A 252 -20.65 -16.64 8.36
N GLY A 253 -20.21 -17.27 7.28
CA GLY A 253 -20.10 -18.71 7.15
C GLY A 253 -19.41 -19.08 5.83
N LYS A 254 -19.73 -20.24 5.28
CA LYS A 254 -19.16 -20.78 4.05
C LYS A 254 -20.19 -20.97 2.95
N VAL A 255 -19.78 -20.77 1.70
CA VAL A 255 -20.54 -21.19 0.51
C VAL A 255 -19.90 -22.43 -0.07
N VAL A 256 -20.70 -23.45 -0.30
CA VAL A 256 -20.29 -24.71 -0.91
C VAL A 256 -21.11 -24.92 -2.18
N PRO A 257 -20.59 -24.59 -3.37
CA PRO A 257 -21.31 -24.69 -4.65
C PRO A 257 -21.90 -26.06 -4.93
N GLN A 258 -21.18 -27.12 -4.54
CA GLN A 258 -21.62 -28.51 -4.73
C GLN A 258 -22.95 -28.81 -4.02
N PHE A 259 -23.22 -28.17 -2.88
CA PHE A 259 -24.48 -28.27 -2.14
C PHE A 259 -25.48 -27.19 -2.52
N GLU A 260 -25.11 -26.29 -3.43
CA GLU A 260 -25.93 -25.19 -3.89
C GLU A 260 -26.41 -24.27 -2.71
N ALA A 261 -25.56 -24.10 -1.68
CA ALA A 261 -25.96 -23.43 -0.44
C ALA A 261 -24.82 -22.68 0.25
N PHE A 262 -25.21 -21.72 1.05
CA PHE A 262 -24.44 -21.09 2.10
C PHE A 262 -24.76 -21.75 3.43
N PHE A 263 -23.76 -21.98 4.26
CA PHE A 263 -23.86 -22.60 5.57
C PHE A 263 -23.46 -21.62 6.66
N LEU A 264 -24.34 -21.44 7.63
CA LEU A 264 -24.20 -20.54 8.78
C LEU A 264 -24.02 -21.35 10.07
N PRO A 265 -22.98 -21.13 10.88
CA PRO A 265 -22.90 -21.67 12.24
C PRO A 265 -23.77 -20.80 13.16
N TRP A 266 -24.69 -21.42 13.93
CA TRP A 266 -25.61 -20.71 14.79
C TRP A 266 -26.16 -21.57 15.95
N GLU A 267 -25.94 -21.12 17.18
CA GLU A 267 -26.48 -21.75 18.41
C GLU A 267 -26.26 -23.28 18.50
N GLY A 268 -25.09 -23.76 18.09
CA GLY A 268 -24.70 -25.17 18.13
C GLY A 268 -25.07 -25.99 16.88
N ASP A 269 -25.86 -25.44 15.97
CA ASP A 269 -26.32 -26.10 14.75
C ASP A 269 -25.71 -25.46 13.48
N GLU A 270 -25.76 -26.18 12.35
CA GLU A 270 -25.48 -25.67 11.01
C GLU A 270 -26.81 -25.40 10.29
N TYR A 271 -26.97 -24.18 9.79
CA TYR A 271 -28.13 -23.77 8.99
C TYR A 271 -27.72 -23.47 7.58
N TRP A 272 -28.51 -23.85 6.59
CA TRP A 272 -28.20 -23.58 5.21
C TRP A 272 -29.24 -22.66 4.55
N TYR A 273 -28.75 -21.89 3.53
CA TYR A 273 -29.58 -20.91 2.82
C TYR A 273 -29.24 -20.94 1.33
N LYS A 274 -30.26 -20.79 0.48
CA LYS A 274 -30.09 -20.73 -0.98
C LYS A 274 -29.67 -19.34 -1.47
N ASN A 275 -30.04 -18.27 -0.73
CA ASN A 275 -29.68 -16.90 -1.04
C ASN A 275 -28.64 -16.38 -0.02
N TYR A 276 -27.58 -15.78 -0.53
CA TYR A 276 -26.43 -15.36 0.27
C TYR A 276 -25.62 -14.29 -0.46
N GLN A 277 -24.62 -13.75 0.20
CA GLN A 277 -23.59 -12.93 -0.39
C GLN A 277 -22.24 -13.66 -0.28
N VAL A 278 -21.39 -13.47 -1.30
CA VAL A 278 -20.05 -14.04 -1.35
C VAL A 278 -19.04 -12.91 -1.32
N LEU A 279 -17.98 -13.07 -0.50
CA LEU A 279 -16.87 -12.13 -0.51
C LEU A 279 -16.10 -12.29 -1.82
N ALA A 280 -15.93 -11.19 -2.55
CA ALA A 280 -15.21 -11.15 -3.81
C ALA A 280 -14.21 -10.00 -3.86
N ILE A 281 -13.12 -10.18 -4.61
CA ILE A 281 -12.14 -9.13 -4.87
C ILE A 281 -12.59 -8.38 -6.12
N ASN A 282 -12.76 -7.06 -6.00
CA ASN A 282 -12.99 -6.21 -7.16
C ASN A 282 -11.68 -6.07 -7.94
N ARG A 283 -11.70 -6.49 -9.22
CA ARG A 283 -10.56 -6.39 -10.14
C ARG A 283 -10.80 -5.40 -11.28
N ASP A 284 -11.79 -4.55 -11.14
CA ASP A 284 -12.08 -3.49 -12.12
C ASP A 284 -11.14 -2.28 -11.92
N ILE A 285 -9.86 -2.55 -12.11
CA ILE A 285 -8.78 -1.58 -11.90
C ILE A 285 -8.64 -0.72 -13.16
N TYR A 286 -8.68 0.62 -12.97
CA TYR A 286 -8.48 1.59 -14.05
C TYR A 286 -7.00 1.89 -14.28
N THR A 287 -6.24 2.16 -13.20
CA THR A 287 -4.81 2.47 -13.27
C THR A 287 -4.06 2.07 -12.01
N GLN A 288 -2.75 1.91 -12.14
CA GLN A 288 -1.82 1.68 -11.03
C GLN A 288 -0.66 2.67 -11.12
N HIS A 289 -0.21 3.16 -9.95
CA HIS A 289 0.91 4.08 -9.89
C HIS A 289 1.81 3.76 -8.70
N ILE A 290 3.12 3.74 -8.94
CA ILE A 290 4.15 3.59 -7.91
C ILE A 290 4.81 4.94 -7.69
N SER A 291 4.88 5.36 -6.43
CA SER A 291 5.49 6.60 -5.97
C SER A 291 6.31 6.40 -4.70
N ASP A 292 6.92 7.47 -4.22
CA ASP A 292 7.67 7.49 -2.97
C ASP A 292 8.74 6.38 -2.90
N VAL A 293 9.46 6.17 -4.01
CA VAL A 293 10.51 5.15 -4.10
C VAL A 293 11.69 5.57 -3.24
N LYS A 294 12.05 4.70 -2.29
CA LYS A 294 13.20 4.89 -1.39
C LYS A 294 14.18 3.74 -1.59
N TYR A 295 15.37 4.07 -2.05
CA TYR A 295 16.43 3.11 -2.30
C TYR A 295 17.27 2.87 -1.05
N GLY A 296 17.54 1.60 -0.75
CA GLY A 296 18.49 1.19 0.31
C GLY A 296 19.90 1.13 -0.27
N ILE A 297 20.58 2.27 -0.35
CA ILE A 297 21.87 2.40 -1.03
C ILE A 297 23.08 2.08 -0.13
N ASP A 298 22.90 2.00 1.19
CA ASP A 298 23.99 1.94 2.16
C ASP A 298 24.75 0.60 2.16
N GLU A 299 24.12 -0.50 1.76
CA GLU A 299 24.69 -1.85 1.79
C GLU A 299 24.76 -2.52 0.39
N VAL A 300 24.70 -1.71 -0.68
CA VAL A 300 24.66 -2.23 -2.04
C VAL A 300 26.04 -2.61 -2.53
N THR A 301 26.17 -3.84 -3.03
CA THR A 301 27.40 -4.29 -3.72
C THR A 301 27.39 -3.82 -5.16
N ILE A 302 28.39 -3.03 -5.52
CA ILE A 302 28.63 -2.55 -6.88
C ILE A 302 29.59 -3.50 -7.59
N PHE A 303 29.13 -4.11 -8.67
CA PHE A 303 29.95 -4.99 -9.52
C PHE A 303 30.55 -4.19 -10.68
N GLN A 304 31.87 -4.17 -10.77
CA GLN A 304 32.58 -3.49 -11.84
C GLN A 304 33.21 -4.52 -12.76
N TYR A 305 32.84 -4.49 -14.04
CA TYR A 305 33.46 -5.35 -15.06
C TYR A 305 34.77 -4.76 -15.56
N PRO A 306 35.67 -5.56 -16.18
CA PRO A 306 36.84 -5.03 -16.81
C PRO A 306 36.52 -3.98 -17.86
N PRO A 307 37.38 -2.95 -18.06
CA PRO A 307 37.19 -1.95 -19.09
C PRO A 307 37.17 -2.58 -20.50
N GLU A 308 36.24 -2.17 -21.33
CA GLU A 308 36.10 -2.66 -22.70
C GLU A 308 36.20 -1.51 -23.71
N THR A 309 36.72 -1.81 -24.90
CA THR A 309 36.77 -0.83 -25.99
C THR A 309 35.40 -0.68 -26.61
N MET A 310 34.81 0.51 -26.43
CA MET A 310 33.50 0.84 -26.94
C MET A 310 33.50 1.27 -28.42
N ARG A 311 34.53 2.02 -28.81
CA ARG A 311 34.71 2.54 -30.17
C ARG A 311 36.19 2.87 -30.43
N ILE A 312 36.62 2.74 -31.69
CA ILE A 312 37.93 3.09 -32.15
C ILE A 312 37.80 4.17 -33.21
N SER A 313 38.68 5.17 -33.18
CA SER A 313 38.83 6.18 -34.20
C SER A 313 40.33 6.32 -34.53
N GLY A 314 40.64 6.72 -35.73
CA GLY A 314 42.00 6.95 -36.13
C GLY A 314 42.14 8.35 -36.72
N ILE A 315 43.32 8.93 -36.52
CA ILE A 315 43.68 10.21 -37.12
C ILE A 315 45.02 10.08 -37.83
N THR A 316 45.03 10.47 -39.09
CA THR A 316 46.22 10.37 -39.93
C THR A 316 46.75 11.76 -40.24
N ASN A 317 48.03 11.91 -40.17
CA ASN A 317 48.76 13.07 -40.62
C ASN A 317 49.59 12.70 -41.85
N ASN A 318 49.19 13.18 -43.03
CA ASN A 318 49.89 12.98 -44.28
C ASN A 318 50.80 14.18 -44.62
N GLU A 319 50.90 15.16 -43.71
CA GLU A 319 51.73 16.34 -43.88
C GLU A 319 53.13 16.05 -43.44
N CYS A 320 54.08 16.87 -43.92
CA CYS A 320 55.50 16.77 -43.56
C CYS A 320 55.85 17.52 -42.27
N GLN A 321 54.83 18.06 -41.58
CA GLN A 321 54.99 18.72 -40.28
C GLN A 321 54.11 18.04 -39.24
N THR A 322 54.54 18.09 -37.99
CA THR A 322 53.74 17.66 -36.87
C THR A 322 52.51 18.52 -36.75
N VAL A 323 51.35 17.91 -36.64
CA VAL A 323 50.05 18.59 -36.48
C VAL A 323 49.41 18.25 -35.16
N VAL A 324 48.73 19.24 -34.58
CA VAL A 324 47.88 19.04 -33.41
C VAL A 324 46.46 18.91 -33.90
N LYS A 325 45.81 17.82 -33.56
CA LYS A 325 44.40 17.54 -33.96
C LYS A 325 43.58 17.07 -32.79
N THR A 326 42.37 17.56 -32.70
CA THR A 326 41.39 17.07 -31.70
C THR A 326 40.52 15.95 -32.30
N VAL A 327 40.47 14.82 -31.62
CA VAL A 327 39.60 13.69 -31.96
C VAL A 327 38.46 13.63 -30.98
N THR A 328 37.22 13.72 -31.47
CA THR A 328 36.01 13.47 -30.67
C THR A 328 35.39 12.15 -31.09
N ILE A 329 35.23 11.25 -30.12
CA ILE A 329 34.61 9.95 -30.33
C ILE A 329 33.28 9.95 -29.56
N THR A 330 32.21 9.65 -30.24
CA THR A 330 30.85 9.52 -29.64
C THR A 330 30.36 8.09 -29.87
N LYS A 331 29.83 7.49 -28.83
CA LYS A 331 29.14 6.18 -28.85
C LYS A 331 27.85 6.25 -28.07
N THR A 332 26.78 5.89 -28.74
CA THR A 332 25.49 5.66 -28.10
C THR A 332 25.41 4.21 -27.64
N SER A 333 25.01 3.99 -26.41
CA SER A 333 24.77 2.67 -25.80
C SER A 333 23.38 2.61 -25.18
N GLU A 334 22.78 1.47 -25.25
CA GLU A 334 21.54 1.17 -24.55
C GLU A 334 21.88 0.64 -23.16
N VAL A 335 21.16 1.15 -22.17
CA VAL A 335 21.27 0.74 -20.77
C VAL A 335 19.90 0.20 -20.37
N GLU A 336 19.88 -1.04 -19.92
CA GLU A 336 18.68 -1.67 -19.42
C GLU A 336 18.58 -1.44 -17.91
N THR A 337 17.47 -0.85 -17.49
CA THR A 337 17.14 -0.69 -16.08
C THR A 337 15.81 -1.38 -15.79
N THR A 338 15.78 -2.17 -14.74
CA THR A 338 14.59 -2.95 -14.41
C THR A 338 14.20 -2.73 -12.96
N TRP A 339 12.98 -2.25 -12.73
CA TRP A 339 12.36 -2.34 -11.41
C TRP A 339 11.67 -3.69 -11.28
N ASN A 340 12.28 -4.59 -10.52
CA ASN A 340 11.68 -5.87 -10.18
C ASN A 340 10.64 -5.66 -9.09
N ILE A 341 9.39 -5.57 -9.49
CA ILE A 341 8.23 -5.48 -8.61
C ILE A 341 7.66 -6.89 -8.49
N GLY A 342 7.32 -7.32 -7.28
CA GLY A 342 6.71 -8.64 -7.06
C GLY A 342 5.50 -8.86 -7.98
N ARG A 343 5.44 -10.01 -8.65
CA ARG A 343 4.39 -10.35 -9.64
C ARG A 343 2.98 -10.18 -9.10
N ALA A 344 2.82 -10.43 -7.80
CA ALA A 344 1.55 -10.34 -7.09
C ALA A 344 0.98 -8.91 -6.98
N THR A 345 1.80 -7.90 -7.18
CA THR A 345 1.44 -6.51 -6.97
C THR A 345 0.86 -5.87 -8.23
N MET A 346 1.18 -6.41 -9.41
CA MET A 346 0.81 -5.84 -10.70
C MET A 346 -0.25 -6.68 -11.40
N LEU A 347 -1.47 -6.19 -11.45
CA LEU A 347 -2.62 -6.89 -12.06
C LEU A 347 -2.88 -6.39 -13.49
N GLY A 348 -2.04 -6.80 -14.46
CA GLY A 348 -2.40 -6.78 -15.89
C GLY A 348 -2.82 -5.46 -16.55
N VAL A 349 -2.83 -4.33 -15.83
CA VAL A 349 -3.14 -3.00 -16.34
C VAL A 349 -1.86 -2.19 -16.53
N THR A 350 -1.91 -1.22 -17.44
CA THR A 350 -0.83 -0.23 -17.59
C THR A 350 -0.63 0.53 -16.27
N GLY A 351 0.60 0.62 -15.85
CA GLY A 351 0.99 1.35 -14.65
C GLY A 351 2.05 2.40 -14.97
N SER A 352 2.30 3.26 -13.99
CA SER A 352 3.40 4.22 -14.03
C SER A 352 4.20 4.15 -12.74
N ILE A 353 5.49 4.47 -12.84
CA ILE A 353 6.39 4.64 -11.70
C ILE A 353 6.99 6.04 -11.74
N THR A 354 6.92 6.76 -10.63
CA THR A 354 7.62 8.01 -10.41
C THR A 354 8.74 7.76 -9.42
N ALA A 355 9.98 7.90 -9.88
CA ALA A 355 11.17 7.60 -9.09
C ALA A 355 12.36 8.43 -9.54
N GLU A 356 13.27 8.71 -8.64
CA GLU A 356 14.61 9.14 -8.96
C GLU A 356 15.36 7.97 -9.61
N ILE A 357 16.11 8.27 -10.68
CA ILE A 357 16.86 7.23 -11.39
C ILE A 357 18.26 7.11 -10.75
N PRO A 358 18.62 5.96 -10.14
CA PRO A 358 19.94 5.79 -9.56
C PRO A 358 21.03 5.83 -10.64
N PHE A 359 22.03 6.68 -10.42
CA PHE A 359 23.28 6.69 -11.19
C PHE A 359 24.33 5.87 -10.45
N ILE A 360 24.80 4.79 -11.10
CA ILE A 360 25.74 3.84 -10.51
C ILE A 360 27.14 4.16 -11.01
N GLY A 361 27.94 4.79 -10.17
CA GLY A 361 29.33 5.12 -10.45
C GLY A 361 30.36 4.21 -9.75
N SER A 362 31.63 4.32 -10.09
CA SER A 362 32.69 3.61 -9.40
C SER A 362 32.87 4.05 -7.94
N GLY A 363 32.43 5.26 -7.61
CA GLY A 363 32.51 5.85 -6.27
C GLY A 363 31.25 5.66 -5.41
N GLY A 364 30.20 5.07 -5.95
CA GLY A 364 28.93 4.88 -5.23
C GLY A 364 27.71 5.05 -6.11
N ILE A 365 26.57 5.19 -5.45
CA ILE A 365 25.27 5.39 -6.08
C ILE A 365 24.79 6.81 -5.75
N GLU A 366 24.45 7.56 -6.78
CA GLU A 366 23.86 8.89 -6.68
C GLU A 366 22.44 8.85 -7.24
N LEU A 367 21.50 9.55 -6.58
CA LEU A 367 20.14 9.65 -7.08
C LEU A 367 20.04 10.83 -8.05
N GLY A 368 19.53 10.57 -9.23
CA GLY A 368 19.33 11.55 -10.30
C GLY A 368 17.99 12.27 -10.19
N ALA A 369 17.58 12.91 -11.27
CA ALA A 369 16.26 13.58 -11.31
C ALA A 369 15.13 12.57 -11.26
N GLU A 370 14.03 12.95 -10.61
CA GLU A 370 12.79 12.19 -10.60
C GLU A 370 12.18 12.15 -12.00
N LYS A 371 11.77 10.97 -12.44
CA LYS A 371 11.11 10.74 -13.72
C LYS A 371 9.86 9.90 -13.52
N THR A 372 8.82 10.18 -14.28
CA THR A 372 7.65 9.32 -14.40
C THR A 372 7.76 8.48 -15.65
N LEU A 373 7.75 7.16 -15.47
CA LEU A 373 7.90 6.17 -16.52
C LEU A 373 6.65 5.32 -16.59
N GLN A 374 6.18 5.04 -17.81
CA GLN A 374 5.09 4.10 -18.03
C GLN A 374 5.67 2.68 -18.08
N PHE A 375 5.00 1.73 -17.42
CA PHE A 375 5.38 0.34 -17.52
C PHE A 375 4.17 -0.57 -17.66
N SER A 376 4.38 -1.66 -18.35
CA SER A 376 3.51 -2.82 -18.38
C SER A 376 4.21 -3.98 -17.66
N ARG A 377 3.50 -5.04 -17.37
CA ARG A 377 3.99 -6.19 -16.61
C ARG A 377 5.40 -6.65 -17.04
N GLY A 378 6.36 -6.57 -16.13
CA GLY A 378 7.75 -7.03 -16.36
C GLY A 378 8.60 -6.08 -17.22
N THR A 379 8.34 -4.79 -17.15
CA THR A 379 9.01 -3.81 -18.02
C THR A 379 10.46 -3.60 -17.61
N THR A 380 11.35 -3.95 -18.51
CA THR A 380 12.70 -3.40 -18.60
C THR A 380 12.61 -2.07 -19.32
N ILE A 381 13.15 -1.02 -18.73
CA ILE A 381 13.24 0.29 -19.37
C ILE A 381 14.61 0.34 -20.02
N ILE A 382 14.61 0.59 -21.33
CA ILE A 382 15.84 0.79 -22.09
C ILE A 382 16.05 2.29 -22.24
N GLU A 383 17.10 2.81 -21.63
CA GLU A 383 17.55 4.19 -21.83
C GLU A 383 18.73 4.23 -22.78
N THR A 384 18.68 5.17 -23.71
CA THR A 384 19.78 5.39 -24.65
C THR A 384 20.69 6.49 -24.11
N LEU A 385 21.93 6.15 -23.77
CA LEU A 385 22.94 7.08 -23.28
C LEU A 385 23.98 7.32 -24.36
N SER A 386 24.32 8.60 -24.59
CA SER A 386 25.39 8.98 -25.50
C SER A 386 26.62 9.42 -24.73
N HIS A 387 27.70 8.71 -24.93
CA HIS A 387 29.01 9.01 -24.35
C HIS A 387 29.89 9.72 -25.40
N SER A 388 30.56 10.79 -25.00
CA SER A 388 31.47 11.52 -25.85
C SER A 388 32.78 11.79 -25.10
N VAL A 389 33.90 11.52 -25.77
CA VAL A 389 35.22 11.83 -25.26
C VAL A 389 36.00 12.60 -26.33
N SER A 390 36.71 13.63 -25.93
CA SER A 390 37.59 14.38 -26.82
C SER A 390 39.03 14.34 -26.29
N VAL A 391 39.96 14.18 -27.19
CA VAL A 391 41.37 14.19 -26.89
C VAL A 391 42.13 14.98 -27.96
N GLU A 392 43.06 15.79 -27.52
CA GLU A 392 44.00 16.51 -28.40
C GLU A 392 45.25 15.67 -28.58
N LEU A 393 45.65 15.48 -29.83
CA LEU A 393 46.79 14.63 -30.20
C LEU A 393 47.79 15.43 -31.05
N THR A 394 49.05 15.27 -30.69
CA THR A 394 50.15 15.66 -31.53
C THR A 394 50.53 14.49 -32.43
N VAL A 395 50.21 14.60 -33.72
CA VAL A 395 50.42 13.52 -34.70
C VAL A 395 51.68 13.83 -35.51
N PRO A 396 52.73 12.97 -35.44
CA PRO A 396 53.97 13.14 -36.23
C PRO A 396 53.71 13.11 -37.74
N PRO A 397 54.63 13.62 -38.54
CA PRO A 397 54.54 13.51 -40.01
C PRO A 397 54.41 12.05 -40.46
N ASN A 398 53.55 11.81 -41.46
CA ASN A 398 53.31 10.46 -42.03
C ASN A 398 52.97 9.37 -41.00
N HIS A 399 52.24 9.72 -39.93
CA HIS A 399 51.79 8.77 -38.92
C HIS A 399 50.26 8.76 -38.75
N THR A 400 49.78 7.59 -38.36
CA THR A 400 48.39 7.39 -37.92
C THR A 400 48.38 7.05 -36.44
N CYS A 401 47.61 7.81 -35.66
CA CYS A 401 47.36 7.52 -34.25
C CYS A 401 45.95 6.95 -34.08
N LYS A 402 45.83 5.83 -33.40
CA LYS A 402 44.56 5.23 -33.03
C LYS A 402 44.13 5.72 -31.64
N VAL A 403 42.86 6.06 -31.50
CA VAL A 403 42.25 6.46 -30.24
C VAL A 403 41.11 5.51 -29.96
N ARG A 404 41.15 4.90 -28.79
CA ARG A 404 40.08 4.03 -28.30
C ARG A 404 39.25 4.75 -27.23
N MET A 405 37.96 4.73 -27.38
CA MET A 405 37.03 5.04 -26.32
C MET A 405 36.84 3.78 -25.50
N VAL A 406 37.21 3.84 -24.23
CA VAL A 406 37.13 2.72 -23.30
C VAL A 406 36.15 3.07 -22.20
N GLY A 407 35.24 2.17 -21.89
CA GLY A 407 34.28 2.30 -20.81
C GLY A 407 34.22 1.03 -19.97
N ARG A 408 33.69 1.14 -18.78
CA ARG A 408 33.49 0.02 -17.85
C ARG A 408 32.01 -0.18 -17.60
N LYS A 409 31.56 -1.42 -17.74
CA LYS A 409 30.19 -1.81 -17.33
C LYS A 409 30.16 -1.92 -15.80
N ILE A 410 29.17 -1.28 -15.18
CA ILE A 410 28.96 -1.26 -13.75
C ILE A 410 27.53 -1.73 -13.51
N LYS A 411 27.34 -2.66 -12.57
CA LYS A 411 26.05 -3.22 -12.19
C LYS A 411 25.82 -3.09 -10.70
N ALA A 412 24.59 -2.76 -10.29
CA ALA A 412 24.15 -2.87 -8.91
C ALA A 412 22.69 -3.31 -8.84
N ASP A 413 22.39 -4.15 -7.86
CA ASP A 413 21.04 -4.55 -7.49
C ASP A 413 20.65 -3.78 -6.22
N ILE A 414 19.79 -2.77 -6.35
CA ILE A 414 19.47 -1.82 -5.28
C ILE A 414 18.09 -2.16 -4.73
N PRO A 415 17.97 -2.62 -3.47
CA PRO A 415 16.69 -2.82 -2.85
C PRO A 415 15.95 -1.48 -2.69
N TYR A 416 14.64 -1.50 -2.87
CA TYR A 416 13.83 -0.31 -2.64
C TYR A 416 12.52 -0.64 -1.94
N THR A 417 11.96 0.36 -1.28
CA THR A 417 10.59 0.41 -0.82
C THR A 417 9.85 1.48 -1.58
N ALA A 418 8.57 1.29 -1.84
CA ALA A 418 7.76 2.25 -2.57
C ALA A 418 6.30 2.16 -2.15
N ARG A 419 5.52 3.13 -2.57
CA ARG A 419 4.09 3.17 -2.36
C ARG A 419 3.37 2.86 -3.67
N LEU A 420 2.53 1.82 -3.67
CA LEU A 420 1.68 1.45 -4.79
C LEU A 420 0.26 1.97 -4.54
N SER A 421 -0.30 2.66 -5.51
CA SER A 421 -1.71 2.99 -5.56
C SER A 421 -2.44 2.23 -6.67
N ARG A 422 -3.68 1.85 -6.41
CA ARG A 422 -4.64 1.33 -7.40
C ARG A 422 -5.87 2.20 -7.40
N THR A 423 -6.23 2.72 -8.57
CA THR A 423 -7.49 3.43 -8.78
C THR A 423 -8.44 2.53 -9.55
N TYR A 424 -9.62 2.32 -9.00
CA TYR A 424 -10.68 1.52 -9.58
C TYR A 424 -11.61 2.37 -10.46
N ARG A 425 -12.42 1.74 -11.32
CA ARG A 425 -13.33 2.48 -12.21
C ARG A 425 -14.41 3.27 -11.48
N ASN A 426 -14.74 2.90 -10.25
CA ASN A 426 -15.64 3.67 -9.40
C ASN A 426 -14.99 4.95 -8.81
N GLY A 427 -13.71 5.19 -9.08
CA GLY A 427 -12.93 6.34 -8.59
C GLY A 427 -12.25 6.12 -7.24
N GLU A 428 -12.49 5.01 -6.57
CA GLU A 428 -11.81 4.70 -5.32
C GLU A 428 -10.33 4.37 -5.56
N THR A 429 -9.46 4.79 -4.64
CA THR A 429 -8.02 4.54 -4.69
C THR A 429 -7.55 3.90 -3.40
N GLN A 430 -6.90 2.74 -3.54
CA GLN A 430 -6.28 2.01 -2.43
C GLN A 430 -4.76 2.10 -2.52
N TRP A 431 -4.09 2.03 -1.36
CA TRP A 431 -2.66 2.22 -1.23
C TRP A 431 -2.04 1.09 -0.40
N THR A 432 -0.84 0.66 -0.81
CA THR A 432 -0.03 -0.28 -0.01
C THR A 432 1.45 0.02 -0.17
N THR A 433 2.26 -0.44 0.78
CA THR A 433 3.71 -0.40 0.67
C THR A 433 4.21 -1.67 0.00
N ILE A 434 5.08 -1.49 -0.98
CA ILE A 434 5.74 -2.58 -1.72
C ILE A 434 7.24 -2.51 -1.53
N THR A 435 7.89 -3.65 -1.75
CA THR A 435 9.33 -3.77 -1.82
C THR A 435 9.73 -4.35 -3.17
N GLY A 436 10.91 -4.01 -3.64
CA GLY A 436 11.45 -4.52 -4.89
C GLY A 436 12.95 -4.34 -4.98
N THR A 437 13.51 -4.68 -6.14
CA THR A 437 14.91 -4.48 -6.44
C THR A 437 15.04 -3.73 -7.77
N TYR A 438 15.78 -2.65 -7.76
CA TYR A 438 16.21 -1.96 -8.96
C TYR A 438 17.47 -2.62 -9.48
N ASP A 439 17.39 -3.25 -10.64
CA ASP A 439 18.52 -3.88 -11.35
C ASP A 439 19.06 -2.86 -12.35
N GLY A 440 20.11 -2.16 -11.94
CA GLY A 440 20.72 -1.10 -12.72
C GLY A 440 22.04 -1.56 -13.37
N VAL A 441 22.14 -1.33 -14.67
CA VAL A 441 23.38 -1.54 -15.43
C VAL A 441 23.74 -0.24 -16.12
N GLN A 442 24.96 0.24 -15.91
CA GLN A 442 25.42 1.49 -16.52
C GLN A 442 26.83 1.32 -17.10
N ILE A 443 27.19 2.20 -18.03
CA ILE A 443 28.55 2.32 -18.53
C ILE A 443 29.14 3.57 -17.90
N GLY A 444 30.14 3.38 -17.06
CA GLY A 444 30.89 4.44 -16.39
C GLY A 444 32.35 4.48 -16.79
N GLU A 445 33.09 5.42 -16.22
CA GLU A 445 34.54 5.60 -16.43
C GLU A 445 34.93 5.68 -17.91
N VAL A 446 34.10 6.34 -18.71
CA VAL A 446 34.37 6.47 -20.14
C VAL A 446 35.52 7.44 -20.37
N ARG A 447 36.61 6.94 -21.03
CA ARG A 447 37.80 7.73 -21.29
C ARG A 447 38.40 7.43 -22.67
N ALA A 448 39.18 8.37 -23.18
CA ALA A 448 40.02 8.17 -24.36
C ALA A 448 41.35 7.51 -23.96
N VAL A 449 41.75 6.49 -24.70
CA VAL A 449 43.07 5.86 -24.61
C VAL A 449 43.72 6.01 -25.98
N VAL A 450 44.90 6.66 -26.01
CA VAL A 450 45.64 6.86 -27.23
C VAL A 450 46.66 5.72 -27.37
N ASP A 451 46.59 4.98 -28.47
CA ASP A 451 47.57 3.97 -28.81
C ASP A 451 48.80 4.64 -29.42
N ARG A 452 49.93 3.90 -29.46
CA ARG A 452 51.15 4.39 -30.14
C ARG A 452 50.82 4.73 -31.60
N CYS A 453 51.29 5.89 -32.07
CA CYS A 453 51.18 6.27 -33.45
C CYS A 453 52.12 5.37 -34.31
N GLU A 454 51.57 4.91 -35.42
CA GLU A 454 52.27 4.01 -36.35
C GLU A 454 52.53 4.77 -37.67
N PRO A 455 53.67 4.52 -38.34
CA PRO A 455 53.90 5.09 -39.66
C PRO A 455 52.85 4.66 -40.65
N VAL A 456 52.43 5.58 -41.53
CA VAL A 456 51.54 5.27 -42.62
C VAL A 456 52.31 4.47 -43.69
N ILE A 457 51.79 3.29 -44.03
CA ILE A 457 52.37 2.46 -45.08
C ILE A 457 52.22 3.24 -46.41
N ASP A 458 53.29 3.27 -47.23
CA ASP A 458 53.33 3.97 -48.53
C ASP A 458 53.13 5.50 -48.46
N ALA A 459 53.46 6.13 -47.32
CA ALA A 459 53.50 7.58 -47.20
C ALA A 459 54.54 8.20 -48.15
N LYS A 460 54.20 9.33 -48.76
CA LYS A 460 55.19 10.07 -49.57
C LYS A 460 56.33 10.55 -48.67
N PRO A 461 57.59 10.35 -49.07
CA PRO A 461 58.73 10.86 -48.33
C PRO A 461 58.58 12.38 -48.14
N CYS A 462 58.91 12.85 -46.95
CA CYS A 462 59.04 14.28 -46.70
C CYS A 462 60.34 14.82 -47.23
N PRO A 463 60.31 16.02 -47.85
CA PRO A 463 61.57 16.64 -48.41
C PRO A 463 62.57 16.98 -47.33
#